data_20f8561affc0f3d4daa771b02e2d0a86
#
_entry.id   20f8561affc0f3d4daa771b02e2d0a86
#
_cell.length_a   1.000
_cell.length_b   1.000
_cell.length_c   1.000
_cell.angle_alpha   90.00
_cell.angle_beta   90.00
_cell.angle_gamma   90.00
#
_symmetry.space_group_name_H-M   'P 1'
#
loop_
_entity.id
_entity.type
_entity.pdbx_description
1 polymer ?
#
loop_
_entity_poly.entity_id
_entity_poly.type
_entity_poly.pdbx_seq_one_letter_code
_entity_poly.pdbx_strand_id
1 'polypeptide(L)'
;MNAARQLRARLVVWVVLGSGIVAALHLGKAAIATPLLQADLGVDLAGAGWLTGIFAVLGLLGGAAAGAVVAAVGDRRALLLGLGVTAVAGVAGAAAPSFALLLISRLLEGLGFLLIIVAGPAILERLTTGAARDSAFSLWSCFMPSGMALAMIGGPLFQTWQGLWWSGSALAVIAAVAVGCCIPIGVSSGMPGRLLEHIRRVLFSRASVLLAFGFALYSLMFFALFSFLPVLLMERMDISYRSAGLLSALASVVNVSGNLAAGYLLTRGAGRGSLILFASGVMGAAGLGIFLGWFEPQATCLLCLLFSAVGGLIPATLLASAPLAARETFLVPIAVGLMMQGSNLGQLLGPVVVGGVTAAFGWNAAGPVVLLAALAAGVTALLLPAALQRSEPAKEGSSGRSRRGDVQ
;
A
#
# COMPACT_ATOMS: atom_id res chain seq x y z
N MET A 1 -33.02 0.08 -13.73
CA MET A 1 -31.66 -0.30 -14.25
C MET A 1 -31.63 -1.80 -14.34
N ASN A 2 -31.45 -2.42 -15.54
CA ASN A 2 -31.61 -3.86 -15.77
C ASN A 2 -30.65 -4.71 -14.92
N ALA A 3 -31.13 -5.80 -14.33
CA ALA A 3 -30.35 -6.76 -13.52
C ALA A 3 -29.03 -7.19 -14.21
N ALA A 4 -29.04 -7.38 -15.52
CA ALA A 4 -27.86 -7.69 -16.33
C ALA A 4 -26.76 -6.58 -16.26
N ARG A 5 -27.16 -5.31 -16.21
CA ARG A 5 -26.22 -4.18 -16.09
C ARG A 5 -25.58 -4.10 -14.71
N GLN A 6 -26.36 -4.42 -13.68
CA GLN A 6 -25.86 -4.50 -12.29
C GLN A 6 -24.89 -5.68 -12.12
N LEU A 7 -25.24 -6.84 -12.69
CA LEU A 7 -24.39 -8.03 -12.64
C LEU A 7 -23.05 -7.76 -13.34
N ARG A 8 -23.08 -7.12 -14.51
CA ARG A 8 -21.87 -6.74 -15.25
C ARG A 8 -21.00 -5.74 -14.48
N ALA A 9 -21.59 -4.75 -13.84
CA ALA A 9 -20.85 -3.80 -13.00
C ALA A 9 -20.18 -4.48 -11.80
N ARG A 10 -20.87 -5.40 -11.13
CA ARG A 10 -20.29 -6.21 -10.04
C ARG A 10 -19.12 -7.07 -10.54
N LEU A 11 -19.29 -7.75 -11.69
CA LEU A 11 -18.23 -8.57 -12.28
C LEU A 11 -16.96 -7.72 -12.56
N VAL A 12 -17.12 -6.52 -13.11
CA VAL A 12 -15.98 -5.61 -13.33
C VAL A 12 -15.27 -5.26 -12.03
N VAL A 13 -16.01 -4.94 -10.95
CA VAL A 13 -15.41 -4.63 -9.63
C VAL A 13 -14.57 -5.81 -9.15
N TRP A 14 -15.08 -7.04 -9.24
CA TRP A 14 -14.34 -8.24 -8.83
C TRP A 14 -13.11 -8.51 -9.69
N VAL A 15 -13.19 -8.28 -11.01
CA VAL A 15 -12.03 -8.43 -11.92
C VAL A 15 -10.95 -7.40 -11.62
N VAL A 16 -11.33 -6.15 -11.37
CA VAL A 16 -10.38 -5.09 -10.99
C VAL A 16 -9.74 -5.40 -9.63
N LEU A 17 -10.55 -5.79 -8.64
CA LEU A 17 -10.05 -6.19 -7.32
C LEU A 17 -9.11 -7.41 -7.44
N GLY A 18 -9.48 -8.42 -8.20
CA GLY A 18 -8.64 -9.60 -8.48
C GLY A 18 -7.30 -9.23 -9.09
N SER A 19 -7.27 -8.27 -10.02
CA SER A 19 -6.04 -7.75 -10.60
C SER A 19 -5.15 -7.07 -9.55
N GLY A 20 -5.74 -6.30 -8.63
CA GLY A 20 -5.03 -5.71 -7.51
C GLY A 20 -4.48 -6.76 -6.54
N ILE A 21 -5.28 -7.78 -6.22
CA ILE A 21 -4.87 -8.91 -5.35
C ILE A 21 -3.67 -9.65 -5.97
N VAL A 22 -3.70 -9.94 -7.27
CA VAL A 22 -2.57 -10.56 -7.99
C VAL A 22 -1.34 -9.68 -7.92
N ALA A 23 -1.48 -8.37 -8.11
CA ALA A 23 -0.37 -7.44 -8.01
C ALA A 23 0.25 -7.42 -6.59
N ALA A 24 -0.59 -7.42 -5.54
CA ALA A 24 -0.14 -7.47 -4.16
C ALA A 24 0.47 -8.84 -3.76
N LEU A 25 0.03 -9.93 -4.38
CA LEU A 25 0.64 -11.25 -4.23
C LEU A 25 2.10 -11.22 -4.71
N HIS A 26 2.39 -10.54 -5.83
CA HIS A 26 3.76 -10.36 -6.33
C HIS A 26 4.65 -9.60 -5.34
N LEU A 27 4.10 -8.71 -4.54
CA LEU A 27 4.83 -8.07 -3.45
C LEU A 27 5.11 -9.07 -2.31
N GLY A 28 4.08 -9.76 -1.83
CA GLY A 28 4.16 -10.69 -0.70
C GLY A 28 5.02 -11.92 -0.97
N LYS A 29 5.13 -12.40 -2.22
CA LYS A 29 5.91 -13.60 -2.56
C LYS A 29 7.39 -13.48 -2.20
N ALA A 30 7.98 -12.29 -2.25
CA ALA A 30 9.38 -12.10 -1.90
C ALA A 30 9.63 -12.38 -0.42
N ALA A 31 8.75 -11.92 0.46
CA ALA A 31 8.87 -12.14 1.90
C ALA A 31 8.76 -13.63 2.27
N ILE A 32 7.76 -14.33 1.73
CA ILE A 32 7.57 -15.76 2.02
C ILE A 32 8.66 -16.62 1.36
N ALA A 33 9.23 -16.22 0.22
CA ALA A 33 10.31 -16.93 -0.46
C ALA A 33 11.68 -16.74 0.20
N THR A 34 11.85 -15.80 1.13
CA THR A 34 13.16 -15.49 1.75
C THR A 34 13.89 -16.74 2.27
N PRO A 35 13.28 -17.67 3.03
CA PRO A 35 13.99 -18.88 3.49
C PRO A 35 14.48 -19.75 2.33
N LEU A 36 13.70 -19.88 1.26
CA LEU A 36 14.07 -20.65 0.08
C LEU A 36 15.22 -19.99 -0.70
N LEU A 37 15.21 -18.67 -0.80
CA LEU A 37 16.28 -17.88 -1.44
C LEU A 37 17.58 -17.92 -0.63
N GLN A 38 17.50 -17.92 0.70
CA GLN A 38 18.66 -18.08 1.57
C GLN A 38 19.30 -19.45 1.36
N ALA A 39 18.47 -20.51 1.28
CA ALA A 39 18.95 -21.88 1.10
C ALA A 39 19.56 -22.14 -0.29
N ASP A 40 18.99 -21.56 -1.36
CA ASP A 40 19.37 -21.84 -2.76
C ASP A 40 20.46 -20.87 -3.27
N LEU A 41 20.34 -19.58 -2.99
CA LEU A 41 21.22 -18.52 -3.51
C LEU A 41 22.17 -17.94 -2.46
N GLY A 42 22.12 -18.39 -1.21
CA GLY A 42 22.93 -17.84 -0.13
C GLY A 42 22.64 -16.36 0.19
N VAL A 43 21.44 -15.87 -0.11
CA VAL A 43 21.05 -14.48 0.09
C VAL A 43 20.92 -14.19 1.58
N ASP A 44 21.60 -13.16 2.07
CA ASP A 44 21.45 -12.69 3.44
C ASP A 44 20.16 -11.84 3.63
N LEU A 45 19.89 -11.42 4.86
CA LEU A 45 18.71 -10.58 5.15
C LEU A 45 18.78 -9.20 4.49
N ALA A 46 20.00 -8.67 4.24
CA ALA A 46 20.15 -7.43 3.50
C ALA A 46 19.71 -7.59 2.04
N GLY A 47 20.14 -8.68 1.39
CA GLY A 47 19.70 -9.04 0.03
C GLY A 47 18.19 -9.27 -0.04
N ALA A 48 17.60 -9.98 0.92
CA ALA A 48 16.14 -10.17 1.01
C ALA A 48 15.41 -8.83 1.18
N GLY A 49 15.97 -7.89 1.94
CA GLY A 49 15.48 -6.53 2.09
C GLY A 49 15.47 -5.78 0.75
N TRP A 50 16.57 -5.88 -0.02
CA TRP A 50 16.64 -5.30 -1.36
C TRP A 50 15.64 -5.94 -2.32
N LEU A 51 15.45 -7.26 -2.27
CA LEU A 51 14.49 -7.97 -3.13
C LEU A 51 13.06 -7.50 -2.93
N THR A 52 12.70 -7.13 -1.69
CA THR A 52 11.39 -6.59 -1.37
C THR A 52 11.32 -5.09 -1.68
N GLY A 53 12.35 -4.32 -1.31
CA GLY A 53 12.34 -2.87 -1.41
C GLY A 53 12.44 -2.35 -2.84
N ILE A 54 13.25 -2.97 -3.70
CA ILE A 54 13.48 -2.53 -5.09
C ILE A 54 12.18 -2.50 -5.91
N PHE A 55 11.21 -3.31 -5.53
CA PHE A 55 9.87 -3.35 -6.13
C PHE A 55 9.16 -1.98 -6.06
N ALA A 56 9.42 -1.18 -5.04
CA ALA A 56 8.80 0.12 -4.83
C ALA A 56 9.52 1.29 -5.53
N VAL A 57 10.74 1.08 -6.05
CA VAL A 57 11.58 2.16 -6.60
C VAL A 57 10.90 2.90 -7.74
N LEU A 58 10.32 2.18 -8.70
CA LEU A 58 9.65 2.83 -9.83
C LEU A 58 8.35 3.53 -9.41
N GLY A 59 7.68 3.04 -8.36
CA GLY A 59 6.52 3.71 -7.76
C GLY A 59 6.91 5.02 -7.06
N LEU A 60 8.05 5.02 -6.39
CA LEU A 60 8.60 6.22 -5.76
C LEU A 60 8.98 7.28 -6.79
N LEU A 61 9.67 6.89 -7.86
CA LEU A 61 10.17 7.83 -8.87
C LEU A 61 9.10 8.25 -9.88
N GLY A 62 8.16 7.36 -10.20
CA GLY A 62 7.27 7.48 -11.34
C GLY A 62 5.77 7.58 -11.01
N GLY A 63 5.36 7.68 -9.75
CA GLY A 63 3.94 7.65 -9.37
C GLY A 63 3.07 8.68 -10.09
N ALA A 64 3.51 9.93 -10.17
CA ALA A 64 2.81 10.97 -10.93
C ALA A 64 2.85 10.73 -12.45
N ALA A 65 3.98 10.23 -12.98
CA ALA A 65 4.13 9.89 -14.40
C ALA A 65 3.23 8.71 -14.80
N ALA A 66 3.07 7.71 -13.93
CA ALA A 66 2.16 6.58 -14.18
C ALA A 66 0.71 7.05 -14.33
N GLY A 67 0.27 8.03 -13.53
CA GLY A 67 -1.04 8.67 -13.69
C GLY A 67 -1.22 9.31 -15.06
N ALA A 68 -0.19 10.01 -15.57
CA ALA A 68 -0.19 10.58 -16.91
C ALA A 68 -0.25 9.50 -18.00
N VAL A 69 0.50 8.42 -17.85
CA VAL A 69 0.46 7.27 -18.78
C VAL A 69 -0.94 6.65 -18.80
N VAL A 70 -1.54 6.41 -17.65
CA VAL A 70 -2.91 5.87 -17.54
C VAL A 70 -3.92 6.78 -18.23
N ALA A 71 -3.82 8.10 -18.04
CA ALA A 71 -4.69 9.07 -18.69
C ALA A 71 -4.51 9.10 -20.22
N ALA A 72 -3.28 8.97 -20.70
CA ALA A 72 -2.95 9.01 -22.14
C ALA A 72 -3.32 7.71 -22.88
N VAL A 73 -3.00 6.55 -22.28
CA VAL A 73 -3.19 5.23 -22.89
C VAL A 73 -4.60 4.69 -22.65
N GLY A 74 -5.26 5.16 -21.60
CA GLY A 74 -6.56 4.67 -21.10
C GLY A 74 -6.42 3.58 -20.04
N ASP A 75 -7.34 3.62 -19.07
CA ASP A 75 -7.34 2.81 -17.84
C ASP A 75 -7.24 1.30 -18.08
N ARG A 76 -8.07 0.75 -18.99
CA ARG A 76 -8.07 -0.68 -19.33
C ARG A 76 -6.75 -1.12 -19.99
N ARG A 77 -6.22 -0.31 -20.93
CA ARG A 77 -4.94 -0.64 -21.58
C ARG A 77 -3.78 -0.57 -20.61
N ALA A 78 -3.78 0.42 -19.72
CA ALA A 78 -2.77 0.56 -18.67
C ALA A 78 -2.81 -0.62 -17.69
N LEU A 79 -4.01 -1.09 -17.30
CA LEU A 79 -4.17 -2.29 -16.46
C LEU A 79 -3.64 -3.55 -17.16
N LEU A 80 -3.96 -3.73 -18.45
CA LEU A 80 -3.44 -4.86 -19.25
C LEU A 80 -1.92 -4.80 -19.41
N LEU A 81 -1.35 -3.63 -19.68
CA LEU A 81 0.10 -3.42 -19.74
C LEU A 81 0.76 -3.75 -18.38
N GLY A 82 0.17 -3.27 -17.27
CA GLY A 82 0.66 -3.58 -15.92
C GLY A 82 0.71 -5.07 -15.65
N LEU A 83 -0.39 -5.79 -15.91
CA LEU A 83 -0.46 -7.25 -15.76
C LEU A 83 0.51 -7.98 -16.70
N GLY A 84 0.63 -7.54 -17.96
CA GLY A 84 1.57 -8.09 -18.93
C GLY A 84 3.02 -7.93 -18.50
N VAL A 85 3.41 -6.71 -18.06
CA VAL A 85 4.76 -6.45 -17.52
C VAL A 85 5.02 -7.31 -16.30
N THR A 86 4.07 -7.42 -15.37
CA THR A 86 4.19 -8.27 -14.19
C THR A 86 4.38 -9.75 -14.56
N ALA A 87 3.62 -10.25 -15.53
CA ALA A 87 3.73 -11.63 -16.00
C ALA A 87 5.10 -11.92 -16.63
N VAL A 88 5.55 -11.07 -17.56
CA VAL A 88 6.84 -11.23 -18.26
C VAL A 88 8.01 -11.10 -17.28
N ALA A 89 7.96 -10.08 -16.42
CA ALA A 89 8.98 -9.88 -15.40
C ALA A 89 9.04 -11.06 -14.40
N GLY A 90 7.88 -11.62 -14.03
CA GLY A 90 7.82 -12.79 -13.17
C GLY A 90 8.40 -14.04 -13.83
N VAL A 91 8.14 -14.28 -15.12
CA VAL A 91 8.79 -15.35 -15.92
C VAL A 91 10.31 -15.14 -15.94
N ALA A 92 10.77 -13.93 -16.25
CA ALA A 92 12.20 -13.60 -16.25
C ALA A 92 12.84 -13.81 -14.87
N GLY A 93 12.12 -13.48 -13.79
CA GLY A 93 12.56 -13.74 -12.41
C GLY A 93 12.65 -15.22 -12.09
N ALA A 94 11.66 -16.03 -12.49
CA ALA A 94 11.66 -17.47 -12.28
C ALA A 94 12.83 -18.17 -13.00
N ALA A 95 13.23 -17.64 -14.15
CA ALA A 95 14.34 -18.15 -14.97
C ALA A 95 15.68 -17.45 -14.65
N ALA A 96 15.75 -16.56 -13.64
CA ALA A 96 16.94 -15.78 -13.35
C ALA A 96 18.09 -16.67 -12.83
N PRO A 97 19.25 -16.70 -13.51
CA PRO A 97 20.40 -17.50 -13.10
C PRO A 97 21.22 -16.83 -11.98
N SER A 98 20.88 -15.61 -11.59
CA SER A 98 21.61 -14.86 -10.57
C SER A 98 20.67 -13.93 -9.77
N PHE A 99 21.10 -13.61 -8.55
CA PHE A 99 20.36 -12.68 -7.70
C PHE A 99 20.22 -11.29 -8.34
N ALA A 100 21.23 -10.81 -9.08
CA ALA A 100 21.18 -9.52 -9.78
C ALA A 100 20.05 -9.47 -10.84
N LEU A 101 19.89 -10.54 -11.64
CA LEU A 101 18.81 -10.64 -12.62
C LEU A 101 17.44 -10.80 -11.94
N LEU A 102 17.38 -11.49 -10.81
CA LEU A 102 16.19 -11.55 -9.99
C LEU A 102 15.78 -10.15 -9.48
N LEU A 103 16.74 -9.31 -9.03
CA LEU A 103 16.47 -7.92 -8.63
C LEU A 103 15.94 -7.09 -9.79
N ILE A 104 16.51 -7.22 -10.99
CA ILE A 104 16.01 -6.51 -12.20
C ILE A 104 14.56 -6.94 -12.49
N SER A 105 14.26 -8.23 -12.41
CA SER A 105 12.89 -8.71 -12.60
C SER A 105 11.92 -8.11 -11.57
N ARG A 106 12.34 -7.96 -10.31
CA ARG A 106 11.56 -7.32 -9.25
C ARG A 106 11.27 -5.86 -9.52
N LEU A 107 12.25 -5.12 -10.04
CA LEU A 107 12.07 -3.74 -10.46
C LEU A 107 11.00 -3.61 -11.56
N LEU A 108 11.01 -4.51 -12.54
CA LEU A 108 10.00 -4.56 -13.61
C LEU A 108 8.63 -5.00 -13.09
N GLU A 109 8.56 -5.98 -12.18
CA GLU A 109 7.30 -6.33 -11.52
C GLU A 109 6.71 -5.13 -10.76
N GLY A 110 7.57 -4.31 -10.12
CA GLY A 110 7.17 -3.06 -9.48
C GLY A 110 6.57 -2.03 -10.44
N LEU A 111 7.09 -1.94 -11.68
CA LEU A 111 6.47 -1.12 -12.74
C LEU A 111 5.07 -1.62 -13.10
N GLY A 112 4.93 -2.94 -13.26
CA GLY A 112 3.62 -3.55 -13.51
C GLY A 112 2.64 -3.26 -12.38
N PHE A 113 3.07 -3.44 -11.13
CA PHE A 113 2.29 -3.11 -9.94
C PHE A 113 1.83 -1.65 -9.95
N LEU A 114 2.73 -0.71 -10.22
CA LEU A 114 2.41 0.72 -10.27
C LEU A 114 1.30 1.03 -11.27
N LEU A 115 1.37 0.45 -12.49
CA LEU A 115 0.32 0.64 -13.50
C LEU A 115 -1.02 0.06 -13.05
N ILE A 116 -1.01 -1.10 -12.39
CA ILE A 116 -2.23 -1.76 -11.88
C ILE A 116 -2.89 -0.92 -10.80
N ILE A 117 -2.12 -0.43 -9.80
CA ILE A 117 -2.67 0.33 -8.68
C ILE A 117 -3.18 1.72 -9.07
N VAL A 118 -2.68 2.28 -10.16
CA VAL A 118 -3.17 3.57 -10.69
C VAL A 118 -4.39 3.36 -11.61
N ALA A 119 -4.36 2.32 -12.45
CA ALA A 119 -5.46 2.04 -13.39
C ALA A 119 -6.72 1.48 -12.71
N GLY A 120 -6.57 0.67 -11.66
CA GLY A 120 -7.69 0.05 -10.97
C GLY A 120 -8.73 1.05 -10.45
N PRO A 121 -8.35 2.03 -9.60
CA PRO A 121 -9.26 3.09 -9.15
C PRO A 121 -9.88 3.88 -10.30
N ALA A 122 -9.15 4.18 -11.37
CA ALA A 122 -9.67 4.90 -12.52
C ALA A 122 -10.80 4.13 -13.22
N ILE A 123 -10.67 2.80 -13.36
CA ILE A 123 -11.73 1.94 -13.90
C ILE A 123 -12.95 1.93 -12.96
N LEU A 124 -12.74 1.80 -11.64
CA LEU A 124 -13.82 1.79 -10.66
C LEU A 124 -14.58 3.12 -10.69
N GLU A 125 -13.89 4.25 -10.70
CA GLU A 125 -14.49 5.59 -10.79
C GLU A 125 -15.36 5.73 -12.06
N ARG A 126 -14.87 5.25 -13.19
CA ARG A 126 -15.57 5.33 -14.48
C ARG A 126 -16.82 4.45 -14.56
N LEU A 127 -16.79 3.28 -13.94
CA LEU A 127 -17.84 2.24 -14.13
C LEU A 127 -18.82 2.12 -12.96
N THR A 128 -18.58 2.84 -11.84
CA THR A 128 -19.47 2.82 -10.68
C THR A 128 -19.89 4.24 -10.31
N THR A 129 -21.08 4.38 -9.69
CA THR A 129 -21.64 5.67 -9.26
C THR A 129 -22.34 5.55 -7.91
N GLY A 130 -22.40 6.63 -7.15
CA GLY A 130 -23.09 6.69 -5.85
C GLY A 130 -22.59 5.63 -4.86
N ALA A 131 -23.49 5.01 -4.12
CA ALA A 131 -23.17 4.00 -3.11
C ALA A 131 -22.41 2.77 -3.67
N ALA A 132 -22.62 2.43 -4.95
CA ALA A 132 -21.87 1.35 -5.60
C ALA A 132 -20.38 1.71 -5.78
N ARG A 133 -20.06 2.99 -6.01
CA ARG A 133 -18.69 3.49 -6.07
C ARG A 133 -18.01 3.40 -4.71
N ASP A 134 -18.68 3.87 -3.66
CA ASP A 134 -18.12 3.83 -2.30
C ASP A 134 -17.83 2.38 -1.87
N SER A 135 -18.74 1.45 -2.18
CA SER A 135 -18.53 0.02 -1.94
C SER A 135 -17.36 -0.55 -2.76
N ALA A 136 -17.21 -0.15 -4.01
CA ALA A 136 -16.12 -0.61 -4.88
C ALA A 136 -14.75 -0.12 -4.38
N PHE A 137 -14.64 1.13 -3.94
CA PHE A 137 -13.41 1.65 -3.36
C PHE A 137 -13.08 1.04 -1.99
N SER A 138 -14.09 0.76 -1.16
CA SER A 138 -13.91 0.02 0.09
C SER A 138 -13.38 -1.39 -0.15
N LEU A 139 -13.92 -2.11 -1.14
CA LEU A 139 -13.40 -3.41 -1.56
C LEU A 139 -11.98 -3.31 -2.13
N TRP A 140 -11.72 -2.26 -2.94
CA TRP A 140 -10.38 -2.03 -3.47
C TRP A 140 -9.35 -1.87 -2.36
N SER A 141 -9.64 -1.18 -1.27
CA SER A 141 -8.69 -1.01 -0.17
C SER A 141 -8.23 -2.33 0.47
N CYS A 142 -8.96 -3.42 0.26
CA CYS A 142 -8.61 -4.75 0.77
C CYS A 142 -7.62 -5.52 -0.14
N PHE A 143 -7.28 -5.02 -1.36
CA PHE A 143 -6.45 -5.78 -2.30
C PHE A 143 -5.06 -6.11 -1.73
N MET A 144 -4.44 -5.13 -1.07
CA MET A 144 -3.08 -5.25 -0.56
C MET A 144 -2.96 -6.35 0.51
N PRO A 145 -3.69 -6.27 1.66
CA PRO A 145 -3.59 -7.31 2.68
C PRO A 145 -4.07 -8.68 2.17
N SER A 146 -5.06 -8.73 1.26
CA SER A 146 -5.53 -9.99 0.68
C SER A 146 -4.47 -10.64 -0.20
N GLY A 147 -3.80 -9.90 -1.08
CA GLY A 147 -2.76 -10.43 -1.94
C GLY A 147 -1.53 -10.89 -1.16
N MET A 148 -1.13 -10.13 -0.14
CA MET A 148 -0.05 -10.54 0.77
C MET A 148 -0.41 -11.82 1.53
N ALA A 149 -1.64 -11.92 2.08
CA ALA A 149 -2.11 -13.11 2.77
C ALA A 149 -2.10 -14.34 1.85
N LEU A 150 -2.57 -14.20 0.61
CA LEU A 150 -2.55 -15.28 -0.38
C LEU A 150 -1.12 -15.72 -0.71
N ALA A 151 -0.17 -14.80 -0.81
CA ALA A 151 1.24 -15.16 -1.00
C ALA A 151 1.78 -15.96 0.19
N MET A 152 1.46 -15.54 1.42
CA MET A 152 1.91 -16.20 2.65
C MET A 152 1.30 -17.60 2.82
N ILE A 153 0.01 -17.78 2.48
CA ILE A 153 -0.66 -19.10 2.51
C ILE A 153 -0.16 -19.98 1.38
N GLY A 154 -0.01 -19.42 0.18
CA GLY A 154 0.37 -20.16 -1.01
C GLY A 154 1.86 -20.53 -1.05
N GLY A 155 2.72 -19.70 -0.44
CA GLY A 155 4.17 -19.89 -0.47
C GLY A 155 4.62 -21.29 -0.07
N PRO A 156 4.18 -21.81 1.08
CA PRO A 156 4.56 -23.13 1.55
C PRO A 156 4.06 -24.31 0.69
N LEU A 157 3.24 -24.09 -0.31
CA LEU A 157 2.86 -25.14 -1.28
C LEU A 157 3.96 -25.41 -2.30
N PHE A 158 4.94 -24.51 -2.40
CA PHE A 158 6.05 -24.62 -3.33
C PHE A 158 7.33 -25.01 -2.58
N GLN A 159 8.08 -25.96 -3.17
CA GLN A 159 9.37 -26.41 -2.62
C GLN A 159 10.52 -25.52 -3.11
N THR A 160 10.30 -24.73 -4.15
CA THR A 160 11.30 -23.85 -4.75
C THR A 160 10.76 -22.44 -4.88
N TRP A 161 11.61 -21.43 -4.72
CA TRP A 161 11.23 -20.03 -4.91
C TRP A 161 10.80 -19.75 -6.36
N GLN A 162 11.39 -20.44 -7.35
CA GLN A 162 11.02 -20.32 -8.77
C GLN A 162 9.55 -20.67 -9.00
N GLY A 163 9.03 -21.69 -8.31
CA GLY A 163 7.63 -22.09 -8.37
C GLY A 163 6.67 -20.97 -8.01
N LEU A 164 7.03 -20.12 -7.02
CA LEU A 164 6.28 -18.94 -6.63
C LEU A 164 6.25 -17.87 -7.74
N TRP A 165 7.36 -17.68 -8.45
CA TRP A 165 7.44 -16.73 -9.56
C TRP A 165 6.63 -17.21 -10.76
N TRP A 166 6.72 -18.50 -11.12
CA TRP A 166 5.93 -19.12 -12.18
C TRP A 166 4.42 -19.01 -11.91
N SER A 167 3.99 -19.38 -10.70
CA SER A 167 2.58 -19.32 -10.31
C SER A 167 2.04 -17.88 -10.31
N GLY A 168 2.81 -16.92 -9.79
CA GLY A 168 2.46 -15.50 -9.83
C GLY A 168 2.28 -14.99 -11.27
N SER A 169 3.20 -15.36 -12.17
CA SER A 169 3.11 -14.99 -13.59
C SER A 169 1.87 -15.59 -14.26
N ALA A 170 1.55 -16.85 -13.97
CA ALA A 170 0.33 -17.50 -14.48
C ALA A 170 -0.94 -16.77 -13.99
N LEU A 171 -0.99 -16.38 -12.71
CA LEU A 171 -2.09 -15.59 -12.15
C LEU A 171 -2.21 -14.22 -12.81
N ALA A 172 -1.08 -13.56 -13.12
CA ALA A 172 -1.10 -12.27 -13.83
C ALA A 172 -1.65 -12.42 -15.26
N VAL A 173 -1.32 -13.50 -15.97
CA VAL A 173 -1.90 -13.82 -17.30
C VAL A 173 -3.39 -14.07 -17.18
N ILE A 174 -3.84 -14.88 -16.22
CA ILE A 174 -5.27 -15.15 -15.98
C ILE A 174 -6.03 -13.85 -15.70
N ALA A 175 -5.48 -12.99 -14.85
CA ALA A 175 -6.07 -11.68 -14.58
C ALA A 175 -6.11 -10.79 -15.82
N ALA A 176 -5.07 -10.79 -16.66
CA ALA A 176 -5.05 -10.04 -17.91
C ALA A 176 -6.13 -10.53 -18.89
N VAL A 177 -6.33 -11.84 -19.02
CA VAL A 177 -7.40 -12.42 -19.82
C VAL A 177 -8.78 -11.99 -19.30
N ALA A 178 -8.99 -12.08 -17.96
CA ALA A 178 -10.24 -11.65 -17.34
C ALA A 178 -10.52 -10.14 -17.59
N VAL A 179 -9.50 -9.28 -17.47
CA VAL A 179 -9.60 -7.85 -17.80
C VAL A 179 -9.94 -7.65 -19.27
N GLY A 180 -9.28 -8.39 -20.15
CA GLY A 180 -9.52 -8.35 -21.60
C GLY A 180 -10.96 -8.70 -21.99
N CYS A 181 -11.55 -9.71 -21.33
CA CYS A 181 -12.90 -10.19 -21.60
C CYS A 181 -14.00 -9.34 -20.92
N CYS A 182 -13.77 -8.87 -19.69
CA CYS A 182 -14.85 -8.33 -18.86
C CYS A 182 -14.89 -6.81 -18.82
N ILE A 183 -13.74 -6.10 -18.98
CA ILE A 183 -13.69 -4.65 -18.84
C ILE A 183 -13.84 -3.96 -20.20
N PRO A 184 -14.85 -3.08 -20.39
CA PRO A 184 -15.02 -2.35 -21.63
C PRO A 184 -13.91 -1.32 -21.84
N ILE A 185 -13.58 -1.07 -23.12
CA ILE A 185 -12.61 -0.03 -23.49
C ILE A 185 -13.17 1.34 -23.04
N GLY A 186 -12.39 2.07 -22.28
CA GLY A 186 -12.70 3.45 -21.87
C GLY A 186 -12.16 4.46 -22.88
N VAL A 187 -12.80 5.62 -22.92
CA VAL A 187 -12.29 6.77 -23.67
C VAL A 187 -11.21 7.43 -22.83
N SER A 188 -10.05 7.73 -23.42
CA SER A 188 -9.00 8.48 -22.75
C SER A 188 -9.51 9.92 -22.45
N SER A 189 -9.51 10.29 -21.19
CA SER A 189 -9.84 11.67 -20.80
C SER A 189 -8.57 12.49 -20.90
N GLY A 190 -8.44 13.33 -21.92
CA GLY A 190 -7.29 14.24 -22.05
C GLY A 190 -7.07 15.05 -20.79
N MET A 191 -5.83 15.16 -20.33
CA MET A 191 -5.48 15.97 -19.15
C MET A 191 -5.59 17.47 -19.46
N PRO A 192 -6.11 18.29 -18.54
CA PRO A 192 -6.08 19.75 -18.69
C PRO A 192 -4.64 20.27 -18.70
N GLY A 193 -4.35 21.24 -19.58
CA GLY A 193 -3.02 21.74 -19.92
C GLY A 193 -2.17 22.44 -18.85
N ARG A 194 -2.48 22.32 -17.55
CA ARG A 194 -1.72 22.95 -16.44
C ARG A 194 -1.28 21.96 -15.35
N LEU A 195 -1.04 20.73 -15.71
CA LEU A 195 -0.69 19.65 -14.76
C LEU A 195 0.49 20.03 -13.85
N LEU A 196 1.55 20.62 -14.39
CA LEU A 196 2.75 21.00 -13.61
C LEU A 196 2.44 22.04 -12.52
N GLU A 197 1.54 22.99 -12.78
CA GLU A 197 1.12 23.97 -11.78
C GLU A 197 0.33 23.31 -10.64
N HIS A 198 -0.57 22.41 -10.98
CA HIS A 198 -1.34 21.64 -10.00
C HIS A 198 -0.45 20.74 -9.14
N ILE A 199 0.49 20.03 -9.74
CA ILE A 199 1.49 19.23 -9.02
C ILE A 199 2.29 20.12 -8.06
N ARG A 200 2.77 21.29 -8.52
CA ARG A 200 3.51 22.22 -7.70
C ARG A 200 2.70 22.69 -6.49
N ARG A 201 1.41 23.05 -6.67
CA ARG A 201 0.52 23.44 -5.57
C ARG A 201 0.42 22.37 -4.49
N VAL A 202 0.27 21.10 -4.87
CA VAL A 202 0.17 19.98 -3.94
C VAL A 202 1.50 19.70 -3.25
N LEU A 203 2.63 19.72 -3.97
CA LEU A 203 3.97 19.51 -3.42
C LEU A 203 4.35 20.58 -2.37
N PHE A 204 3.88 21.82 -2.53
CA PHE A 204 4.11 22.90 -1.55
C PHE A 204 3.02 23.01 -0.48
N SER A 205 1.99 22.17 -0.52
CA SER A 205 0.98 22.08 0.53
C SER A 205 1.53 21.34 1.75
N ARG A 206 1.64 22.06 2.88
CA ARG A 206 2.10 21.46 4.15
C ARG A 206 1.28 20.23 4.55
N ALA A 207 -0.04 20.29 4.38
CA ALA A 207 -0.93 19.19 4.70
C ALA A 207 -0.65 17.97 3.82
N SER A 208 -0.53 18.14 2.49
CA SER A 208 -0.25 17.05 1.55
C SER A 208 1.12 16.40 1.81
N VAL A 209 2.14 17.21 2.11
CA VAL A 209 3.48 16.71 2.46
C VAL A 209 3.47 15.92 3.77
N LEU A 210 2.76 16.42 4.81
CA LEU A 210 2.62 15.68 6.08
C LEU A 210 1.88 14.35 5.89
N LEU A 211 0.83 14.31 5.05
CA LEU A 211 0.14 13.06 4.72
C LEU A 211 1.07 12.08 4.00
N ALA A 212 1.84 12.54 3.02
CA ALA A 212 2.79 11.70 2.29
C ALA A 212 3.90 11.18 3.22
N PHE A 213 4.45 12.03 4.09
CA PHE A 213 5.47 11.64 5.04
C PHE A 213 4.93 10.68 6.12
N GLY A 214 3.72 10.93 6.64
CA GLY A 214 3.04 10.00 7.54
C GLY A 214 2.83 8.63 6.90
N PHE A 215 2.49 8.60 5.60
CA PHE A 215 2.33 7.34 4.88
C PHE A 215 3.70 6.64 4.64
N ALA A 216 4.77 7.41 4.39
CA ALA A 216 6.11 6.85 4.28
C ALA A 216 6.54 6.15 5.59
N LEU A 217 6.32 6.80 6.72
CA LEU A 217 6.68 6.25 8.03
C LEU A 217 5.84 5.00 8.39
N TYR A 218 4.53 5.03 8.11
CA TYR A 218 3.69 3.85 8.28
C TYR A 218 4.18 2.68 7.42
N SER A 219 4.41 2.93 6.13
CA SER A 219 4.87 1.90 5.20
C SER A 219 6.25 1.38 5.58
N LEU A 220 7.16 2.25 6.07
CA LEU A 220 8.45 1.83 6.59
C LEU A 220 8.26 0.83 7.74
N MET A 221 7.48 1.18 8.76
CA MET A 221 7.23 0.29 9.91
C MET A 221 6.58 -1.03 9.47
N PHE A 222 5.56 -0.95 8.61
CA PHE A 222 4.83 -2.12 8.15
C PHE A 222 5.74 -3.08 7.38
N PHE A 223 6.45 -2.59 6.37
CA PHE A 223 7.33 -3.42 5.55
C PHE A 223 8.64 -3.82 6.25
N ALA A 224 9.08 -3.07 7.26
CA ALA A 224 10.16 -3.49 8.17
C ALA A 224 9.86 -4.84 8.84
N LEU A 225 8.62 -5.06 9.26
CA LEU A 225 8.21 -6.32 9.88
C LEU A 225 7.77 -7.35 8.82
N PHE A 226 6.84 -6.99 7.93
CA PHE A 226 6.19 -7.96 7.05
C PHE A 226 7.11 -8.56 5.99
N SER A 227 8.19 -7.87 5.60
CA SER A 227 9.18 -8.43 4.65
C SER A 227 9.96 -9.59 5.22
N PHE A 228 10.09 -9.65 6.55
CA PHE A 228 10.87 -10.68 7.23
C PHE A 228 10.03 -11.53 8.18
N LEU A 229 8.73 -11.27 8.28
CA LEU A 229 7.87 -11.92 9.27
C LEU A 229 7.93 -13.45 9.22
N PRO A 230 7.90 -14.12 8.05
CA PRO A 230 8.02 -15.58 8.01
C PRO A 230 9.35 -16.07 8.60
N VAL A 231 10.46 -15.43 8.24
CA VAL A 231 11.81 -15.79 8.75
C VAL A 231 11.89 -15.57 10.24
N LEU A 232 11.45 -14.41 10.72
CA LEU A 232 11.46 -14.05 12.14
C LEU A 232 10.63 -15.04 12.97
N LEU A 233 9.46 -15.44 12.49
CA LEU A 233 8.60 -16.40 13.17
C LEU A 233 9.25 -17.80 13.20
N MET A 234 9.89 -18.23 12.12
CA MET A 234 10.61 -19.52 12.07
C MET A 234 11.77 -19.53 13.08
N GLU A 235 12.58 -18.46 13.11
CA GLU A 235 13.75 -18.37 13.99
C GLU A 235 13.39 -18.19 15.47
N ARG A 236 12.33 -17.41 15.78
CA ARG A 236 11.93 -17.11 17.16
C ARG A 236 11.05 -18.16 17.81
N MET A 237 10.25 -18.87 17.00
CA MET A 237 9.26 -19.82 17.51
C MET A 237 9.60 -21.28 17.19
N ASP A 238 10.68 -21.53 16.44
CA ASP A 238 11.07 -22.86 15.95
C ASP A 238 9.91 -23.59 15.25
N ILE A 239 9.15 -22.84 14.43
CA ILE A 239 7.99 -23.37 13.72
C ILE A 239 8.31 -23.66 12.25
N SER A 240 7.52 -24.55 11.65
CA SER A 240 7.66 -24.89 10.25
C SER A 240 7.38 -23.69 9.32
N TYR A 241 7.96 -23.72 8.13
CA TYR A 241 7.71 -22.75 7.06
C TYR A 241 6.21 -22.55 6.77
N ARG A 242 5.44 -23.66 6.79
CA ARG A 242 3.99 -23.63 6.61
C ARG A 242 3.28 -22.86 7.73
N SER A 243 3.65 -23.11 8.98
CA SER A 243 3.07 -22.44 10.14
C SER A 243 3.41 -20.95 10.13
N ALA A 244 4.66 -20.59 9.80
CA ALA A 244 5.10 -19.20 9.66
C ALA A 244 4.32 -18.47 8.57
N GLY A 245 4.08 -19.11 7.42
CA GLY A 245 3.25 -18.59 6.35
C GLY A 245 1.80 -18.31 6.78
N LEU A 246 1.16 -19.26 7.48
CA LEU A 246 -0.21 -19.09 7.98
C LEU A 246 -0.32 -17.97 9.03
N LEU A 247 0.61 -17.87 9.96
CA LEU A 247 0.63 -16.79 10.94
C LEU A 247 0.87 -15.42 10.30
N SER A 248 1.77 -15.35 9.31
CA SER A 248 2.02 -14.13 8.54
C SER A 248 0.80 -13.72 7.71
N ALA A 249 0.07 -14.69 7.16
CA ALA A 249 -1.20 -14.44 6.47
C ALA A 249 -2.26 -13.90 7.43
N LEU A 250 -2.40 -14.49 8.62
CA LEU A 250 -3.32 -14.01 9.66
C LEU A 250 -2.97 -12.56 10.04
N ALA A 251 -1.70 -12.26 10.27
CA ALA A 251 -1.25 -10.91 10.55
C ALA A 251 -1.60 -9.94 9.40
N SER A 252 -1.49 -10.36 8.14
CA SER A 252 -1.89 -9.53 6.99
C SER A 252 -3.40 -9.27 6.96
N VAL A 253 -4.22 -10.31 7.17
CA VAL A 253 -5.69 -10.18 7.16
C VAL A 253 -6.20 -9.30 8.30
N VAL A 254 -5.63 -9.44 9.48
CA VAL A 254 -6.02 -8.65 10.67
C VAL A 254 -5.81 -7.14 10.46
N ASN A 255 -4.91 -6.72 9.57
CA ASN A 255 -4.75 -5.31 9.17
C ASN A 255 -6.05 -4.70 8.62
N VAL A 256 -6.89 -5.50 7.94
CA VAL A 256 -8.19 -5.06 7.42
C VAL A 256 -9.09 -4.55 8.55
N SER A 257 -9.04 -5.17 9.73
CA SER A 257 -9.85 -4.75 10.88
C SER A 257 -9.52 -3.31 11.31
N GLY A 258 -8.24 -2.95 11.32
CA GLY A 258 -7.79 -1.57 11.61
C GLY A 258 -8.27 -0.57 10.57
N ASN A 259 -8.20 -0.92 9.28
CA ASN A 259 -8.72 -0.06 8.20
C ASN A 259 -10.22 0.22 8.36
N LEU A 260 -11.02 -0.82 8.66
CA LEU A 260 -12.46 -0.68 8.88
C LEU A 260 -12.76 0.11 10.16
N ALA A 261 -12.02 -0.17 11.25
CA ALA A 261 -12.16 0.56 12.51
C ALA A 261 -11.86 2.06 12.34
N ALA A 262 -10.86 2.43 11.54
CA ALA A 262 -10.57 3.84 11.24
C ALA A 262 -11.76 4.54 10.60
N GLY A 263 -12.38 3.93 9.57
CA GLY A 263 -13.58 4.46 8.94
C GLY A 263 -14.70 4.70 9.95
N TYR A 264 -14.99 3.69 10.78
CA TYR A 264 -16.01 3.78 11.82
C TYR A 264 -15.72 4.87 12.87
N LEU A 265 -14.48 4.95 13.36
CA LEU A 265 -14.07 5.93 14.37
C LEU A 265 -14.11 7.36 13.81
N LEU A 266 -13.71 7.56 12.56
CA LEU A 266 -13.80 8.87 11.88
C LEU A 266 -15.24 9.34 11.72
N THR A 267 -16.20 8.45 11.40
CA THR A 267 -17.63 8.80 11.34
C THR A 267 -18.20 9.15 12.71
N ARG A 268 -17.59 8.64 13.80
CA ARG A 268 -17.92 8.98 15.19
C ARG A 268 -17.22 10.27 15.68
N GLY A 269 -16.48 10.96 14.83
CA GLY A 269 -15.80 12.22 15.16
C GLY A 269 -14.43 12.06 15.82
N ALA A 270 -13.82 10.88 15.79
CA ALA A 270 -12.46 10.70 16.30
C ALA A 270 -11.47 11.59 15.54
N GLY A 271 -10.56 12.23 16.28
CA GLY A 271 -9.54 13.11 15.71
C GLY A 271 -8.53 12.33 14.85
N ARG A 272 -8.27 12.78 13.62
CA ARG A 272 -7.32 12.14 12.70
C ARG A 272 -5.92 12.02 13.29
N GLY A 273 -5.42 13.12 13.86
CA GLY A 273 -4.11 13.13 14.53
C GLY A 273 -4.04 12.16 15.71
N SER A 274 -5.11 12.08 16.51
CA SER A 274 -5.16 11.16 17.68
C SER A 274 -5.15 9.69 17.25
N LEU A 275 -5.85 9.33 16.17
CA LEU A 275 -5.84 7.97 15.64
C LEU A 275 -4.46 7.56 15.13
N ILE A 276 -3.79 8.45 14.37
CA ILE A 276 -2.44 8.19 13.86
C ILE A 276 -1.43 8.12 15.01
N LEU A 277 -1.51 9.03 15.98
CA LEU A 277 -0.63 9.06 17.13
C LEU A 277 -0.73 7.78 17.96
N PHE A 278 -1.97 7.38 18.30
CA PHE A 278 -2.25 6.13 19.01
C PHE A 278 -1.69 4.92 18.27
N ALA A 279 -2.03 4.81 16.99
CA ALA A 279 -1.62 3.67 16.18
C ALA A 279 -0.09 3.60 16.02
N SER A 280 0.58 4.73 15.77
CA SER A 280 2.03 4.79 15.68
C SER A 280 2.70 4.41 16.99
N GLY A 281 2.18 4.88 18.15
CA GLY A 281 2.68 4.52 19.45
C GLY A 281 2.58 3.01 19.73
N VAL A 282 1.43 2.40 19.43
CA VAL A 282 1.22 0.94 19.57
C VAL A 282 2.14 0.17 18.63
N MET A 283 2.26 0.58 17.34
CA MET A 283 3.18 -0.05 16.39
C MET A 283 4.63 0.05 16.85
N GLY A 284 5.06 1.20 17.37
CA GLY A 284 6.42 1.39 17.86
C GLY A 284 6.71 0.48 19.07
N ALA A 285 5.81 0.44 20.05
CA ALA A 285 5.96 -0.39 21.26
C ALA A 285 5.92 -1.90 20.91
N ALA A 286 4.96 -2.32 20.08
CA ALA A 286 4.85 -3.71 19.64
C ALA A 286 6.07 -4.11 18.78
N GLY A 287 6.50 -3.26 17.85
CA GLY A 287 7.69 -3.50 17.02
C GLY A 287 8.96 -3.64 17.87
N LEU A 288 9.14 -2.79 18.89
CA LEU A 288 10.25 -2.90 19.82
C LEU A 288 10.22 -4.27 20.53
N GLY A 289 9.06 -4.66 21.10
CA GLY A 289 8.90 -5.95 21.77
C GLY A 289 9.17 -7.16 20.85
N ILE A 290 8.69 -7.09 19.61
CA ILE A 290 8.90 -8.14 18.62
C ILE A 290 10.39 -8.31 18.30
N PHE A 291 11.09 -7.24 17.94
CA PHE A 291 12.47 -7.31 17.48
C PHE A 291 13.48 -7.57 18.61
N LEU A 292 13.27 -7.00 19.80
CA LEU A 292 14.15 -7.23 20.95
C LEU A 292 13.99 -8.64 21.56
N GLY A 293 12.90 -9.35 21.24
CA GLY A 293 12.71 -10.72 21.71
C GLY A 293 12.58 -10.86 23.23
N TRP A 294 11.97 -9.85 23.88
CA TRP A 294 11.74 -9.86 25.32
C TRP A 294 10.64 -10.82 25.76
N PHE A 295 9.83 -11.29 24.83
CA PHE A 295 8.60 -12.04 25.12
C PHE A 295 8.70 -13.48 24.58
N GLU A 296 7.95 -14.37 25.23
CA GLU A 296 7.75 -15.74 24.77
C GLU A 296 7.14 -15.78 23.35
N PRO A 297 7.32 -16.87 22.57
CA PRO A 297 6.87 -17.00 21.20
C PRO A 297 5.39 -16.61 20.99
N GLN A 298 4.50 -17.06 21.87
CA GLN A 298 3.06 -16.79 21.75
C GLN A 298 2.75 -15.29 21.91
N ALA A 299 3.39 -14.64 22.87
CA ALA A 299 3.24 -13.20 23.08
C ALA A 299 3.83 -12.40 21.91
N THR A 300 4.95 -12.85 21.33
CA THR A 300 5.52 -12.26 20.10
C THR A 300 4.55 -12.34 18.94
N CYS A 301 3.87 -13.49 18.75
CA CYS A 301 2.84 -13.63 17.73
C CYS A 301 1.67 -12.65 17.96
N LEU A 302 1.19 -12.54 19.20
CA LEU A 302 0.12 -11.57 19.55
C LEU A 302 0.56 -10.13 19.31
N LEU A 303 1.82 -9.78 19.57
CA LEU A 303 2.37 -8.46 19.23
C LEU A 303 2.40 -8.21 17.73
N CYS A 304 2.70 -9.22 16.90
CA CYS A 304 2.63 -9.11 15.44
C CYS A 304 1.19 -8.85 14.97
N LEU A 305 0.20 -9.53 15.54
CA LEU A 305 -1.21 -9.31 15.24
C LEU A 305 -1.67 -7.91 15.69
N LEU A 306 -1.29 -7.49 16.90
CA LEU A 306 -1.60 -6.17 17.43
C LEU A 306 -0.98 -5.06 16.58
N PHE A 307 0.31 -5.19 16.23
CA PHE A 307 1.02 -4.29 15.35
C PHE A 307 0.27 -4.09 14.03
N SER A 308 -0.18 -5.18 13.42
CA SER A 308 -0.88 -5.15 12.15
C SER A 308 -2.31 -4.62 12.29
N ALA A 309 -3.08 -5.10 13.26
CA ALA A 309 -4.45 -4.67 13.50
C ALA A 309 -4.54 -3.15 13.72
N VAL A 310 -3.74 -2.64 14.65
CA VAL A 310 -3.74 -1.22 14.99
C VAL A 310 -3.07 -0.40 13.88
N GLY A 311 -2.06 -0.95 13.23
CA GLY A 311 -1.39 -0.32 12.09
C GLY A 311 -2.34 0.05 10.95
N GLY A 312 -3.39 -0.76 10.70
CA GLY A 312 -4.41 -0.48 9.71
C GLY A 312 -5.18 0.84 9.91
N LEU A 313 -5.20 1.40 11.13
CA LEU A 313 -5.82 2.70 11.41
C LEU A 313 -5.13 3.84 10.63
N ILE A 314 -3.81 3.74 10.41
CA ILE A 314 -3.01 4.83 9.84
C ILE A 314 -3.33 5.08 8.37
N PRO A 315 -3.21 4.10 7.45
CA PRO A 315 -3.42 4.33 6.02
C PRO A 315 -4.85 4.77 5.70
N ALA A 316 -5.86 4.19 6.37
CA ALA A 316 -7.24 4.58 6.19
C ALA A 316 -7.48 6.04 6.64
N THR A 317 -6.93 6.44 7.80
CA THR A 317 -7.05 7.81 8.31
C THR A 317 -6.33 8.82 7.41
N LEU A 318 -5.14 8.49 6.91
CA LEU A 318 -4.38 9.34 6.00
C LEU A 318 -5.13 9.54 4.67
N LEU A 319 -5.61 8.45 4.06
CA LEU A 319 -6.38 8.50 2.81
C LEU A 319 -7.68 9.31 2.96
N ALA A 320 -8.42 9.12 4.06
CA ALA A 320 -9.61 9.90 4.36
C ALA A 320 -9.31 11.40 4.61
N SER A 321 -8.05 11.76 4.82
CA SER A 321 -7.61 13.15 5.00
C SER A 321 -7.17 13.82 3.68
N ALA A 322 -6.99 13.07 2.60
CA ALA A 322 -6.53 13.60 1.32
C ALA A 322 -7.44 14.71 0.73
N PRO A 323 -8.79 14.58 0.73
CA PRO A 323 -9.67 15.63 0.24
C PRO A 323 -9.54 16.95 1.04
N LEU A 324 -9.30 16.86 2.35
CA LEU A 324 -9.12 18.05 3.21
C LEU A 324 -7.79 18.76 2.93
N ALA A 325 -6.75 18.01 2.60
CA ALA A 325 -5.43 18.57 2.28
C ALA A 325 -5.40 19.20 0.87
N ALA A 326 -6.17 18.66 -0.06
CA ALA A 326 -6.18 19.08 -1.46
C ALA A 326 -6.90 20.43 -1.69
N ARG A 327 -7.80 20.86 -0.79
CA ARG A 327 -8.67 22.07 -0.88
C ARG A 327 -9.64 22.05 -2.06
N GLU A 328 -9.26 21.56 -3.21
CA GLU A 328 -10.01 21.53 -4.45
C GLU A 328 -10.16 20.08 -4.92
N THR A 329 -11.36 19.66 -5.29
CA THR A 329 -11.69 18.27 -5.61
C THR A 329 -10.82 17.71 -6.74
N PHE A 330 -10.46 18.52 -7.72
CA PHE A 330 -9.60 18.09 -8.83
C PHE A 330 -8.13 17.91 -8.45
N LEU A 331 -7.67 18.43 -7.29
CA LEU A 331 -6.33 18.21 -6.76
C LEU A 331 -6.21 16.93 -5.90
N VAL A 332 -7.34 16.33 -5.49
CA VAL A 332 -7.35 15.11 -4.65
C VAL A 332 -6.55 13.97 -5.29
N PRO A 333 -6.67 13.64 -6.58
CA PRO A 333 -5.86 12.59 -7.20
C PRO A 333 -4.36 12.86 -7.12
N ILE A 334 -3.94 14.13 -7.23
CA ILE A 334 -2.51 14.52 -7.15
C ILE A 334 -2.02 14.37 -5.70
N ALA A 335 -2.83 14.76 -4.72
CA ALA A 335 -2.51 14.60 -3.30
C ALA A 335 -2.37 13.10 -2.92
N VAL A 336 -3.29 12.26 -3.40
CA VAL A 336 -3.20 10.81 -3.24
C VAL A 336 -1.96 10.25 -3.94
N GLY A 337 -1.63 10.72 -5.15
CA GLY A 337 -0.41 10.35 -5.86
C GLY A 337 0.86 10.64 -5.05
N LEU A 338 0.95 11.82 -4.43
CA LEU A 338 2.07 12.17 -3.53
C LEU A 338 2.11 11.25 -2.29
N MET A 339 0.96 10.93 -1.71
CA MET A 339 0.87 9.99 -0.59
C MET A 339 1.36 8.59 -1.00
N MET A 340 1.03 8.13 -2.21
CA MET A 340 1.51 6.85 -2.74
C MET A 340 3.03 6.85 -2.97
N GLN A 341 3.61 7.97 -3.41
CA GLN A 341 5.07 8.12 -3.47
C GLN A 341 5.70 8.02 -2.08
N GLY A 342 5.09 8.65 -1.06
CA GLY A 342 5.48 8.46 0.33
C GLY A 342 5.42 6.99 0.75
N SER A 343 4.31 6.32 0.47
CA SER A 343 4.15 4.89 0.75
C SER A 343 5.24 4.04 0.11
N ASN A 344 5.55 4.28 -1.18
CA ASN A 344 6.62 3.57 -1.88
C ASN A 344 8.01 3.85 -1.29
N LEU A 345 8.26 5.08 -0.79
CA LEU A 345 9.49 5.40 -0.07
C LEU A 345 9.63 4.54 1.18
N GLY A 346 8.59 4.44 2.00
CA GLY A 346 8.59 3.59 3.19
C GLY A 346 8.72 2.10 2.86
N GLN A 347 8.05 1.65 1.81
CA GLN A 347 8.13 0.28 1.30
C GLN A 347 9.54 -0.10 0.81
N LEU A 348 10.29 0.86 0.25
CA LEU A 348 11.69 0.69 -0.11
C LEU A 348 12.59 0.69 1.14
N LEU A 349 12.47 1.74 1.96
CA LEU A 349 13.37 1.94 3.09
C LEU A 349 13.18 0.91 4.21
N GLY A 350 11.95 0.48 4.49
CA GLY A 350 11.65 -0.47 5.56
C GLY A 350 12.48 -1.75 5.45
N PRO A 351 12.30 -2.54 4.41
CA PRO A 351 13.05 -3.80 4.26
C PRO A 351 14.54 -3.60 4.01
N VAL A 352 14.94 -2.56 3.27
CA VAL A 352 16.38 -2.29 3.00
C VAL A 352 17.13 -1.93 4.28
N VAL A 353 16.58 -1.00 5.07
CA VAL A 353 17.23 -0.57 6.31
C VAL A 353 17.20 -1.70 7.35
N VAL A 354 16.03 -2.33 7.57
CA VAL A 354 15.91 -3.39 8.59
C VAL A 354 16.70 -4.63 8.17
N GLY A 355 16.67 -5.02 6.90
CA GLY A 355 17.49 -6.12 6.40
C GLY A 355 18.99 -5.87 6.60
N GLY A 356 19.45 -4.65 6.29
CA GLY A 356 20.85 -4.26 6.46
C GLY A 356 21.29 -4.25 7.92
N VAL A 357 20.52 -3.61 8.83
CA VAL A 357 20.89 -3.59 10.25
C VAL A 357 20.77 -4.95 10.91
N THR A 358 19.82 -5.78 10.48
CA THR A 358 19.65 -7.14 11.01
C THR A 358 20.78 -8.05 10.55
N ALA A 359 21.20 -7.96 9.30
CA ALA A 359 22.35 -8.72 8.79
C ALA A 359 23.65 -8.36 9.51
N ALA A 360 23.85 -7.09 9.88
CA ALA A 360 25.07 -6.62 10.54
C ALA A 360 25.07 -6.81 12.05
N PHE A 361 23.93 -6.62 12.72
CA PHE A 361 23.83 -6.50 14.19
C PHE A 361 22.76 -7.41 14.82
N GLY A 362 22.09 -8.26 14.02
CA GLY A 362 21.01 -9.13 14.48
C GLY A 362 19.66 -8.42 14.63
N TRP A 363 18.62 -9.19 14.92
CA TRP A 363 17.23 -8.73 15.00
C TRP A 363 16.99 -7.58 15.96
N ASN A 364 17.74 -7.51 17.07
CA ASN A 364 17.58 -6.48 18.09
C ASN A 364 17.82 -5.07 17.53
N ALA A 365 18.65 -4.92 16.51
CA ALA A 365 18.92 -3.63 15.88
C ALA A 365 17.73 -3.07 15.07
N ALA A 366 16.78 -3.92 14.67
CA ALA A 366 15.58 -3.51 13.95
C ALA A 366 14.56 -2.78 14.86
N GLY A 367 14.51 -3.12 16.16
CA GLY A 367 13.58 -2.51 17.11
C GLY A 367 13.68 -0.98 17.20
N PRO A 368 14.89 -0.42 17.46
CA PRO A 368 15.10 1.02 17.44
C PRO A 368 14.71 1.72 16.13
N VAL A 369 14.94 1.08 14.97
CA VAL A 369 14.53 1.65 13.66
C VAL A 369 13.03 1.84 13.59
N VAL A 370 12.26 0.82 13.97
CA VAL A 370 10.78 0.88 13.97
C VAL A 370 10.29 1.89 15.01
N LEU A 371 10.91 1.96 16.18
CA LEU A 371 10.55 2.93 17.22
C LEU A 371 10.80 4.37 16.76
N LEU A 372 11.93 4.67 16.16
CA LEU A 372 12.25 5.99 15.61
C LEU A 372 11.24 6.40 14.52
N ALA A 373 10.88 5.48 13.64
CA ALA A 373 9.84 5.73 12.63
C ALA A 373 8.48 6.02 13.30
N ALA A 374 8.11 5.28 14.34
CA ALA A 374 6.88 5.50 15.10
C ALA A 374 6.84 6.86 15.79
N LEU A 375 7.95 7.28 16.42
CA LEU A 375 8.07 8.61 17.03
C LEU A 375 7.94 9.73 15.99
N ALA A 376 8.60 9.59 14.85
CA ALA A 376 8.48 10.54 13.74
C ALA A 376 7.03 10.60 13.19
N ALA A 377 6.34 9.45 13.09
CA ALA A 377 4.94 9.39 12.72
C ALA A 377 4.03 10.05 13.76
N GLY A 378 4.35 9.91 15.05
CA GLY A 378 3.68 10.61 16.14
C GLY A 378 3.82 12.13 16.04
N VAL A 379 5.02 12.64 15.76
CA VAL A 379 5.24 14.07 15.49
C VAL A 379 4.41 14.55 14.29
N THR A 380 4.41 13.77 13.20
CA THR A 380 3.61 14.08 12.01
C THR A 380 2.11 14.16 12.36
N ALA A 381 1.62 13.23 13.20
CA ALA A 381 0.23 13.17 13.66
C ALA A 381 -0.16 14.41 14.47
N LEU A 382 0.74 14.92 15.32
CA LEU A 382 0.51 16.13 16.11
C LEU A 382 0.46 17.41 15.24
N LEU A 383 1.24 17.45 14.16
CA LEU A 383 1.28 18.60 13.24
C LEU A 383 0.13 18.63 12.23
N LEU A 384 -0.46 17.46 11.93
CA LEU A 384 -1.47 17.30 10.90
C LEU A 384 -2.75 18.12 11.11
N PRO A 385 -3.39 18.15 12.30
CA PRO A 385 -4.61 18.91 12.52
C PRO A 385 -4.47 20.41 12.19
N ALA A 386 -3.39 21.04 12.66
CA ALA A 386 -3.11 22.44 12.37
C ALA A 386 -2.85 22.72 10.88
N ALA A 387 -2.25 21.77 10.16
CA ALA A 387 -2.03 21.88 8.73
C ALA A 387 -3.34 21.74 7.93
N LEU A 388 -4.24 20.84 8.34
CA LEU A 388 -5.57 20.67 7.72
C LEU A 388 -6.47 21.89 7.95
N GLN A 389 -6.51 22.45 9.16
CA GLN A 389 -7.30 23.66 9.47
C GLN A 389 -6.88 24.86 8.64
N ARG A 390 -5.57 25.08 8.44
CA ARG A 390 -5.05 26.15 7.57
C ARG A 390 -5.37 25.91 6.09
N SER A 391 -5.79 24.70 5.74
CA SER A 391 -6.22 24.33 4.41
C SER A 391 -7.71 24.64 4.17
N GLU A 392 -8.54 24.86 5.18
CA GLU A 392 -9.93 25.30 4.99
C GLU A 392 -9.96 26.74 4.45
N PRO A 393 -10.76 27.03 3.40
CA PRO A 393 -10.99 28.41 2.98
C PRO A 393 -11.58 29.18 4.16
N ALA A 394 -11.07 30.39 4.41
CA ALA A 394 -11.64 31.27 5.42
C ALA A 394 -13.15 31.38 5.14
N LYS A 395 -13.98 30.96 6.09
CA LYS A 395 -15.42 31.22 6.01
C LYS A 395 -15.57 32.72 5.81
N GLU A 396 -16.00 33.15 4.62
CA GLU A 396 -16.38 34.52 4.36
C GLU A 396 -17.34 34.91 5.47
N GLY A 397 -16.89 35.85 6.28
CA GLY A 397 -17.64 36.33 7.44
C GLY A 397 -19.00 36.85 6.95
N SER A 398 -20.06 36.16 7.37
CA SER A 398 -21.43 36.63 7.26
C SER A 398 -21.63 37.85 8.15
N SER A 399 -20.98 38.98 7.80
CA SER A 399 -21.33 40.31 8.33
C SER A 399 -22.21 41.04 7.33
N GLY A 400 -23.36 40.45 7.03
CA GLY A 400 -24.50 41.18 6.50
C GLY A 400 -25.05 42.08 7.60
N ARG A 401 -24.41 43.22 7.85
CA ARG A 401 -25.05 44.32 8.55
C ARG A 401 -26.28 44.73 7.75
N SER A 402 -27.45 44.31 8.22
CA SER A 402 -28.74 44.90 7.91
C SER A 402 -28.66 46.40 8.20
N ARG A 403 -28.40 47.22 7.17
CA ARG A 403 -28.79 48.64 7.17
C ARG A 403 -30.30 48.69 6.93
N ARG A 404 -31.05 48.72 8.01
CA ARG A 404 -32.37 49.38 7.97
C ARG A 404 -32.13 50.83 7.61
N GLY A 405 -32.45 51.21 6.40
CA GLY A 405 -32.67 52.59 5.98
C GLY A 405 -34.12 52.92 6.24
N ASP A 406 -34.36 53.71 7.27
CA ASP A 406 -35.57 54.50 7.38
C ASP A 406 -35.57 55.48 6.23
N VAL A 407 -36.65 55.47 5.43
CA VAL A 407 -37.08 56.65 4.59
C VAL A 407 -38.55 56.79 4.78
N GLN A 408 -38.88 57.98 5.20
CA GLN A 408 -40.18 58.61 5.34
C GLN A 408 -41.10 58.46 4.12
#